data_4e0360a29ffbbbb9674591988d685752
#
_entry.id   4e0360a29ffbbbb9674591988d685752
#
_cell.length_a   1.000
_cell.length_b   1.000
_cell.length_c   1.000
_cell.angle_alpha   90.00
_cell.angle_beta   90.00
_cell.angle_gamma   90.00
#
_symmetry.space_group_name_H-M   'P 1'
#
loop_
_entity.id
_entity.type
_entity.pdbx_description
1 polymer ?
#
loop_
_entity_poly.entity_id
_entity_poly.type
_entity_poly.pdbx_seq_one_letter_code
_entity_poly.pdbx_strand_id
1 'polypeptide(L)'
;FQNNDKGKGFEIVKVNGWDYPSLVNAYETAEKLARESHIPSIIHVVEMTQPTGHSTSGSHERYKDKDRLQFEIDFDCIKKFKEWIVETGIASLNELEQIDKDSISSVKTQKREAWLEYQAPIKEEWKELQGIFNSIAAQHDIKEIAEWITELNQTAMFGIFRRDFLSKARNLLAMLATVDSSEKHNLRRFINRINSENHNRYNTKLYNETSTSALKVD
;
A
#
# COMPACT_ATOMS: atom_id res chain seq x y z
N PHE A 1 21.24 -23.67 -25.29
CA PHE A 1 22.01 -23.95 -24.06
C PHE A 1 21.24 -24.80 -23.05
N GLN A 2 20.11 -25.40 -23.44
CA GLN A 2 19.36 -26.35 -22.64
C GLN A 2 20.24 -27.58 -22.34
N ASN A 3 20.05 -28.24 -21.19
CA ASN A 3 20.83 -29.40 -20.81
C ASN A 3 20.85 -30.47 -21.92
N ASN A 4 22.01 -31.05 -22.14
CA ASN A 4 22.23 -32.09 -23.14
C ASN A 4 22.84 -33.36 -22.51
N ASP A 5 22.95 -34.43 -23.29
CA ASP A 5 23.48 -35.73 -22.85
C ASP A 5 24.88 -35.67 -22.22
N LYS A 6 25.59 -34.55 -22.32
CA LYS A 6 26.88 -34.28 -21.71
C LYS A 6 26.79 -33.52 -20.37
N GLY A 7 25.60 -33.30 -19.85
CA GLY A 7 25.37 -32.57 -18.59
C GLY A 7 25.79 -31.09 -18.63
N LYS A 8 25.77 -30.48 -19.82
CA LYS A 8 26.09 -29.05 -20.00
C LYS A 8 24.84 -28.27 -20.37
N GLY A 9 24.70 -27.11 -19.82
CA GLY A 9 23.57 -26.20 -20.08
C GLY A 9 22.73 -26.02 -18.83
N PHE A 10 21.44 -25.78 -19.03
CA PHE A 10 20.46 -25.60 -17.97
C PHE A 10 19.18 -26.38 -18.28
N GLU A 11 18.41 -26.69 -17.24
CA GLU A 11 17.10 -27.33 -17.37
C GLU A 11 16.00 -26.31 -17.40
N ILE A 12 14.93 -26.55 -18.19
CA ILE A 12 13.73 -25.73 -18.23
C ILE A 12 12.55 -26.62 -17.87
N VAL A 13 11.91 -26.30 -16.75
CA VAL A 13 10.68 -26.96 -16.29
C VAL A 13 9.51 -25.99 -16.45
N LYS A 14 8.50 -26.39 -17.22
CA LYS A 14 7.26 -25.63 -17.36
C LYS A 14 6.17 -26.26 -16.49
N VAL A 15 5.53 -25.46 -15.61
CA VAL A 15 4.53 -25.94 -14.66
C VAL A 15 3.40 -24.92 -14.51
N ASN A 16 2.18 -25.39 -14.28
CA ASN A 16 1.03 -24.52 -14.04
C ASN A 16 1.04 -23.98 -12.59
N GLY A 17 0.76 -22.69 -12.42
CA GLY A 17 0.76 -22.04 -11.11
C GLY A 17 -0.36 -22.50 -10.16
N TRP A 18 -1.42 -23.04 -10.68
CA TRP A 18 -2.53 -23.62 -9.91
C TRP A 18 -2.32 -25.09 -9.51
N ASP A 19 -1.30 -25.77 -10.05
CA ASP A 19 -1.00 -27.18 -9.75
C ASP A 19 0.11 -27.26 -8.68
N TYR A 20 -0.31 -27.23 -7.42
CA TYR A 20 0.60 -27.22 -6.27
C TYR A 20 1.52 -28.45 -6.20
N PRO A 21 1.04 -29.71 -6.38
CA PRO A 21 1.91 -30.88 -6.40
C PRO A 21 2.99 -30.82 -7.47
N SER A 22 2.63 -30.41 -8.68
CA SER A 22 3.58 -30.25 -9.77
C SER A 22 4.61 -29.15 -9.51
N LEU A 23 4.21 -28.05 -8.86
CA LEU A 23 5.12 -27.00 -8.42
C LEU A 23 6.16 -27.55 -7.42
N VAL A 24 5.73 -28.26 -6.38
CA VAL A 24 6.63 -28.85 -5.39
C VAL A 24 7.63 -29.79 -6.08
N ASN A 25 7.16 -30.70 -6.92
CA ASN A 25 8.02 -31.63 -7.66
C ASN A 25 9.01 -30.91 -8.59
N ALA A 26 8.59 -29.82 -9.26
CA ALA A 26 9.47 -29.02 -10.11
C ALA A 26 10.61 -28.38 -9.31
N TYR A 27 10.29 -27.82 -8.13
CA TYR A 27 11.30 -27.22 -7.26
C TYR A 27 12.24 -28.25 -6.63
N GLU A 28 11.73 -29.40 -6.16
CA GLU A 28 12.55 -30.49 -5.63
C GLU A 28 13.49 -31.04 -6.71
N THR A 29 13.01 -31.22 -7.94
CA THR A 29 13.82 -31.66 -9.07
C THR A 29 14.92 -30.65 -9.40
N ALA A 30 14.59 -29.37 -9.44
CA ALA A 30 15.54 -28.29 -9.70
C ALA A 30 16.59 -28.18 -8.59
N GLU A 31 16.20 -28.31 -7.32
CA GLU A 31 17.13 -28.34 -6.20
C GLU A 31 18.12 -29.51 -6.32
N LYS A 32 17.62 -30.72 -6.59
CA LYS A 32 18.43 -31.91 -6.76
C LYS A 32 19.45 -31.77 -7.91
N LEU A 33 19.01 -31.30 -9.07
CA LEU A 33 19.88 -31.01 -10.21
C LEU A 33 20.97 -30.01 -9.87
N ALA A 34 20.61 -28.92 -9.16
CA ALA A 34 21.58 -27.91 -8.77
C ALA A 34 22.61 -28.42 -7.76
N ARG A 35 22.17 -29.19 -6.75
CA ARG A 35 23.08 -29.71 -5.68
C ARG A 35 23.93 -30.90 -6.10
N GLU A 36 23.33 -31.83 -6.83
CA GLU A 36 24.02 -33.10 -7.16
C GLU A 36 24.78 -33.04 -8.49
N SER A 37 24.22 -32.33 -9.48
CA SER A 37 24.75 -32.29 -10.84
C SER A 37 25.33 -30.93 -11.25
N HIS A 38 25.20 -29.90 -10.42
CA HIS A 38 25.59 -28.51 -10.70
C HIS A 38 24.96 -27.96 -11.99
N ILE A 39 23.73 -28.40 -12.29
CA ILE A 39 22.95 -27.94 -13.43
C ILE A 39 21.96 -26.89 -12.96
N PRO A 40 22.05 -25.65 -13.45
CA PRO A 40 21.07 -24.60 -13.12
C PRO A 40 19.72 -24.90 -13.79
N SER A 41 18.63 -24.53 -13.14
CA SER A 41 17.28 -24.76 -13.63
C SER A 41 16.50 -23.45 -13.72
N ILE A 42 15.65 -23.36 -14.76
CA ILE A 42 14.64 -22.30 -14.92
C ILE A 42 13.28 -22.96 -14.76
N ILE A 43 12.56 -22.56 -13.71
CA ILE A 43 11.17 -22.99 -13.51
C ILE A 43 10.25 -21.91 -14.11
N HIS A 44 9.63 -22.24 -15.26
CA HIS A 44 8.68 -21.37 -15.93
C HIS A 44 7.27 -21.68 -15.44
N VAL A 45 6.84 -20.94 -14.41
CA VAL A 45 5.48 -21.05 -13.91
C VAL A 45 4.53 -20.28 -14.84
N VAL A 46 3.60 -21.00 -15.44
CA VAL A 46 2.57 -20.46 -16.34
C VAL A 46 1.19 -20.54 -15.68
N GLU A 47 0.20 -19.88 -16.27
CA GLU A 47 -1.18 -19.89 -15.76
C GLU A 47 -1.25 -19.51 -14.26
N MET A 48 -0.54 -18.46 -13.89
CA MET A 48 -0.72 -17.78 -12.61
C MET A 48 -2.03 -17.00 -12.67
N THR A 49 -3.13 -17.70 -12.44
CA THR A 49 -4.46 -17.15 -12.55
C THR A 49 -4.73 -16.12 -11.46
N GLN A 50 -5.32 -15.03 -11.86
CA GLN A 50 -5.64 -13.92 -10.98
C GLN A 50 -7.02 -13.34 -11.34
N PRO A 51 -8.11 -13.80 -10.68
CA PRO A 51 -9.49 -13.44 -11.03
C PRO A 51 -9.77 -11.93 -11.06
N THR A 52 -9.09 -11.15 -10.21
CA THR A 52 -9.22 -9.69 -10.20
C THR A 52 -8.27 -8.98 -11.16
N GLY A 53 -7.45 -9.71 -11.93
CA GLY A 53 -6.44 -9.18 -12.82
C GLY A 53 -5.34 -8.42 -12.09
N HIS A 54 -4.73 -7.44 -12.75
CA HIS A 54 -3.68 -6.60 -12.18
C HIS A 54 -4.20 -5.70 -11.04
N SER A 55 -5.46 -5.27 -11.12
CA SER A 55 -6.08 -4.38 -10.16
C SER A 55 -7.57 -4.68 -10.03
N THR A 56 -8.20 -4.18 -8.97
CA THR A 56 -9.67 -4.29 -8.75
C THR A 56 -10.50 -3.44 -9.72
N SER A 57 -9.89 -2.79 -10.73
CA SER A 57 -10.59 -1.93 -11.68
C SER A 57 -11.42 -2.68 -12.74
N GLY A 58 -11.30 -4.01 -12.83
CA GLY A 58 -11.98 -4.81 -13.86
C GLY A 58 -11.52 -4.53 -15.30
N SER A 59 -10.42 -3.79 -15.48
CA SER A 59 -9.95 -3.39 -16.82
C SER A 59 -9.55 -4.59 -17.71
N HIS A 60 -9.16 -5.71 -17.11
CA HIS A 60 -8.81 -6.94 -17.81
C HIS A 60 -10.01 -7.59 -18.51
N GLU A 61 -11.23 -7.36 -18.04
CA GLU A 61 -12.46 -7.85 -18.66
C GLU A 61 -12.69 -7.26 -20.06
N ARG A 62 -12.02 -6.14 -20.40
CA ARG A 62 -12.16 -5.48 -21.70
C ARG A 62 -11.40 -6.18 -22.83
N TYR A 63 -10.37 -6.98 -22.50
CA TYR A 63 -9.50 -7.63 -23.49
C TYR A 63 -9.45 -9.15 -23.36
N LYS A 64 -9.97 -9.73 -22.28
CA LYS A 64 -10.10 -11.17 -22.10
C LYS A 64 -11.48 -11.62 -22.60
N ASP A 65 -11.54 -12.75 -23.28
CA ASP A 65 -12.80 -13.39 -23.59
C ASP A 65 -13.47 -14.03 -22.36
N LYS A 66 -14.73 -14.42 -22.52
CA LYS A 66 -15.51 -14.98 -21.41
C LYS A 66 -14.98 -16.32 -20.93
N ASP A 67 -14.48 -17.13 -21.85
CA ASP A 67 -13.95 -18.46 -21.52
C ASP A 67 -12.67 -18.34 -20.70
N ARG A 68 -11.82 -17.37 -21.06
CA ARG A 68 -10.62 -17.05 -20.28
C ARG A 68 -10.93 -16.53 -18.88
N LEU A 69 -11.92 -15.66 -18.76
CA LEU A 69 -12.35 -15.15 -17.45
C LEU A 69 -12.91 -16.29 -16.59
N GLN A 70 -13.72 -17.18 -17.17
CA GLN A 70 -14.24 -18.33 -16.45
C GLN A 70 -13.12 -19.29 -16.02
N PHE A 71 -12.18 -19.56 -16.92
CA PHE A 71 -11.00 -20.37 -16.60
C PHE A 71 -10.23 -19.81 -15.40
N GLU A 72 -10.01 -18.49 -15.34
CA GLU A 72 -9.29 -17.86 -14.22
C GLU A 72 -10.02 -17.98 -12.88
N ILE A 73 -11.35 -18.02 -12.90
CA ILE A 73 -12.16 -18.29 -11.70
C ILE A 73 -12.09 -19.76 -11.30
N ASP A 74 -12.16 -20.68 -12.25
CA ASP A 74 -12.19 -22.11 -11.98
C ASP A 74 -10.82 -22.65 -11.56
N PHE A 75 -9.75 -22.07 -12.13
CA PHE A 75 -8.37 -22.43 -11.85
C PHE A 75 -7.63 -21.35 -11.03
N ASP A 76 -8.35 -20.61 -10.18
CA ASP A 76 -7.72 -19.74 -9.20
C ASP A 76 -6.76 -20.53 -8.33
N CYS A 77 -5.50 -20.06 -8.22
CA CYS A 77 -4.43 -20.78 -7.54
C CYS A 77 -4.77 -21.08 -6.07
N ILE A 78 -5.44 -20.16 -5.37
CA ILE A 78 -5.82 -20.33 -3.96
C ILE A 78 -6.95 -21.35 -3.86
N LYS A 79 -7.95 -21.27 -4.76
CA LYS A 79 -9.06 -22.23 -4.84
C LYS A 79 -8.53 -23.65 -5.09
N LYS A 80 -7.67 -23.84 -6.07
CA LYS A 80 -7.08 -25.16 -6.40
C LYS A 80 -6.21 -25.70 -5.26
N PHE A 81 -5.47 -24.84 -4.58
CA PHE A 81 -4.72 -25.24 -3.40
C PHE A 81 -5.64 -25.69 -2.25
N LYS A 82 -6.74 -24.97 -2.01
CA LYS A 82 -7.76 -25.36 -1.03
C LYS A 82 -8.37 -26.71 -1.36
N GLU A 83 -8.77 -26.94 -2.63
CA GLU A 83 -9.29 -28.21 -3.11
C GLU A 83 -8.29 -29.36 -2.82
N TRP A 84 -7.02 -29.16 -3.19
CA TRP A 84 -5.97 -30.15 -2.95
C TRP A 84 -5.75 -30.48 -1.46
N ILE A 85 -5.76 -29.47 -0.57
CA ILE A 85 -5.62 -29.69 0.88
C ILE A 85 -6.73 -30.59 1.41
N VAL A 86 -7.98 -30.36 0.96
CA VAL A 86 -9.14 -31.16 1.37
C VAL A 86 -9.05 -32.58 0.79
N GLU A 87 -8.77 -32.72 -0.49
CA GLU A 87 -8.64 -34.01 -1.18
C GLU A 87 -7.54 -34.90 -0.58
N THR A 88 -6.44 -34.31 -0.14
CA THR A 88 -5.34 -35.03 0.50
C THR A 88 -5.54 -35.26 2.00
N GLY A 89 -6.60 -34.74 2.58
CA GLY A 89 -6.94 -34.93 4.00
C GLY A 89 -6.03 -34.16 4.97
N ILE A 90 -5.30 -33.15 4.48
CA ILE A 90 -4.41 -32.32 5.32
C ILE A 90 -5.26 -31.47 6.28
N ALA A 91 -6.36 -30.91 5.79
CA ALA A 91 -7.32 -30.17 6.60
C ALA A 91 -8.76 -30.39 6.05
N SER A 92 -9.76 -30.22 6.91
CA SER A 92 -11.16 -30.26 6.51
C SER A 92 -11.59 -28.92 5.88
N LEU A 93 -12.66 -28.99 5.07
CA LEU A 93 -13.27 -27.77 4.50
C LEU A 93 -13.67 -26.76 5.59
N ASN A 94 -14.21 -27.23 6.70
CA ASN A 94 -14.66 -26.36 7.80
C ASN A 94 -13.47 -25.61 8.44
N GLU A 95 -12.33 -26.26 8.61
CA GLU A 95 -11.11 -25.61 9.13
C GLU A 95 -10.64 -24.52 8.19
N LEU A 96 -10.60 -24.79 6.87
CA LEU A 96 -10.18 -23.81 5.88
C LEU A 96 -11.18 -22.64 5.78
N GLU A 97 -12.48 -22.89 5.88
CA GLU A 97 -13.49 -21.82 5.93
C GLU A 97 -13.36 -20.95 7.19
N GLN A 98 -12.98 -21.54 8.33
CA GLN A 98 -12.71 -20.76 9.54
C GLN A 98 -11.47 -19.89 9.38
N ILE A 99 -10.40 -20.42 8.80
CA ILE A 99 -9.17 -19.64 8.48
C ILE A 99 -9.49 -18.46 7.55
N ASP A 100 -10.31 -18.69 6.51
CA ASP A 100 -10.75 -17.62 5.60
C ASP A 100 -11.49 -16.51 6.35
N LYS A 101 -12.46 -16.87 7.21
CA LYS A 101 -13.22 -15.90 8.02
C LYS A 101 -12.34 -15.09 8.96
N ASP A 102 -11.44 -15.76 9.65
CA ASP A 102 -10.52 -15.13 10.61
C ASP A 102 -9.53 -14.21 9.89
N SER A 103 -9.02 -14.63 8.74
CA SER A 103 -8.12 -13.83 7.90
C SER A 103 -8.82 -12.58 7.39
N ILE A 104 -10.04 -12.68 6.87
CA ILE A 104 -10.84 -11.52 6.41
C ILE A 104 -11.10 -10.56 7.57
N SER A 105 -11.45 -11.07 8.74
CA SER A 105 -11.69 -10.26 9.94
C SER A 105 -10.43 -9.55 10.39
N SER A 106 -9.31 -10.26 10.44
CA SER A 106 -7.99 -9.72 10.78
C SER A 106 -7.55 -8.60 9.84
N VAL A 107 -7.64 -8.83 8.52
CA VAL A 107 -7.29 -7.81 7.51
C VAL A 107 -8.16 -6.56 7.64
N LYS A 108 -9.48 -6.70 7.87
CA LYS A 108 -10.36 -5.56 8.09
C LYS A 108 -9.97 -4.74 9.32
N THR A 109 -9.60 -5.42 10.41
CA THR A 109 -9.17 -4.77 11.64
C THR A 109 -7.85 -4.04 11.43
N GLN A 110 -6.84 -4.72 10.89
CA GLN A 110 -5.52 -4.14 10.61
C GLN A 110 -5.60 -2.94 9.66
N LYS A 111 -6.43 -3.02 8.61
CA LYS A 111 -6.68 -1.89 7.70
C LYS A 111 -7.21 -0.67 8.44
N ARG A 112 -8.18 -0.88 9.35
CA ARG A 112 -8.76 0.19 10.15
C ARG A 112 -7.73 0.79 11.10
N GLU A 113 -6.97 -0.04 11.78
CA GLU A 113 -5.94 0.38 12.74
C GLU A 113 -4.83 1.16 12.03
N ALA A 114 -4.30 0.65 10.93
CA ALA A 114 -3.31 1.35 10.12
C ALA A 114 -3.81 2.72 9.61
N TRP A 115 -5.09 2.82 9.23
CA TRP A 115 -5.67 4.09 8.83
C TRP A 115 -5.78 5.07 9.99
N LEU A 116 -6.19 4.61 11.17
CA LEU A 116 -6.28 5.44 12.37
C LEU A 116 -4.89 5.93 12.80
N GLU A 117 -3.89 5.05 12.80
CA GLU A 117 -2.51 5.38 13.12
C GLU A 117 -1.94 6.40 12.13
N TYR A 118 -2.17 6.22 10.83
CA TYR A 118 -1.78 7.18 9.79
C TYR A 118 -2.44 8.55 9.99
N GLN A 119 -3.72 8.57 10.38
CA GLN A 119 -4.48 9.81 10.56
C GLN A 119 -4.19 10.54 11.88
N ALA A 120 -3.76 9.84 12.92
CA ALA A 120 -3.58 10.42 14.25
C ALA A 120 -2.66 11.66 14.26
N PRO A 121 -1.42 11.62 13.75
CA PRO A 121 -0.54 12.79 13.75
C PRO A 121 -1.08 13.93 12.89
N ILE A 122 -1.79 13.64 11.81
CA ILE A 122 -2.37 14.67 10.94
C ILE A 122 -3.54 15.38 11.65
N LYS A 123 -4.34 14.64 12.40
CA LYS A 123 -5.43 15.20 13.19
C LYS A 123 -4.93 16.07 14.35
N GLU A 124 -3.83 15.68 15.00
CA GLU A 124 -3.21 16.51 16.03
C GLU A 124 -2.65 17.82 15.44
N GLU A 125 -2.00 17.77 14.28
CA GLU A 125 -1.56 18.97 13.57
C GLU A 125 -2.74 19.88 13.19
N TRP A 126 -3.86 19.31 12.74
CA TRP A 126 -5.08 20.07 12.48
C TRP A 126 -5.65 20.70 13.74
N LYS A 127 -5.73 19.99 14.85
CA LYS A 127 -6.20 20.48 16.13
C LYS A 127 -5.37 21.65 16.64
N GLU A 128 -4.05 21.59 16.51
CA GLU A 128 -3.14 22.70 16.83
C GLU A 128 -3.45 23.93 15.96
N LEU A 129 -3.57 23.75 14.64
CA LEU A 129 -3.91 24.84 13.72
C LEU A 129 -5.29 25.43 13.99
N GLN A 130 -6.27 24.60 14.34
CA GLN A 130 -7.61 25.05 14.73
C GLN A 130 -7.55 25.98 15.95
N GLY A 131 -6.68 25.69 16.93
CA GLY A 131 -6.44 26.59 18.07
C GLY A 131 -5.90 27.95 17.62
N ILE A 132 -4.94 27.95 16.69
CA ILE A 132 -4.38 29.19 16.09
C ILE A 132 -5.48 29.96 15.33
N PHE A 133 -6.27 29.27 14.54
CA PHE A 133 -7.40 29.88 13.80
C PHE A 133 -8.40 30.55 14.74
N ASN A 134 -8.79 29.87 15.83
CA ASN A 134 -9.69 30.43 16.83
C ASN A 134 -9.09 31.68 17.53
N SER A 135 -7.79 31.66 17.83
CA SER A 135 -7.11 32.80 18.44
C SER A 135 -7.09 34.03 17.51
N ILE A 136 -6.88 33.78 16.19
CA ILE A 136 -6.93 34.85 15.19
C ILE A 136 -8.36 35.39 15.02
N ALA A 137 -9.35 34.51 14.96
CA ALA A 137 -10.75 34.89 14.83
C ALA A 137 -11.29 35.75 16.02
N ALA A 138 -10.70 35.51 17.20
CA ALA A 138 -11.05 36.32 18.40
C ALA A 138 -10.54 37.77 18.32
N GLN A 139 -9.56 38.06 17.48
CA GLN A 139 -8.94 39.40 17.37
C GLN A 139 -9.26 40.10 16.04
N HIS A 140 -9.64 39.34 15.02
CA HIS A 140 -9.87 39.83 13.67
C HIS A 140 -11.19 39.26 13.13
N ASP A 141 -12.03 40.12 12.57
CA ASP A 141 -13.29 39.70 11.93
C ASP A 141 -13.03 39.12 10.53
N ILE A 142 -12.60 37.85 10.53
CA ILE A 142 -12.34 37.06 9.31
C ILE A 142 -13.36 35.94 9.26
N LYS A 143 -14.42 36.13 8.50
CA LYS A 143 -15.59 35.22 8.42
C LYS A 143 -15.20 33.82 7.88
N GLU A 144 -14.26 33.78 6.97
CA GLU A 144 -13.79 32.55 6.33
C GLU A 144 -13.22 31.54 7.32
N ILE A 145 -12.69 31.96 8.46
CA ILE A 145 -12.12 31.07 9.47
C ILE A 145 -13.19 30.10 10.00
N ALA A 146 -14.36 30.55 10.32
CA ALA A 146 -15.45 29.72 10.83
C ALA A 146 -15.90 28.68 9.80
N GLU A 147 -15.98 29.08 8.53
CA GLU A 147 -16.34 28.22 7.41
C GLU A 147 -15.26 27.13 7.21
N TRP A 148 -13.98 27.52 7.20
CA TRP A 148 -12.86 26.58 7.05
C TRP A 148 -12.77 25.57 8.20
N ILE A 149 -12.99 26.02 9.44
CA ILE A 149 -13.01 25.10 10.59
C ILE A 149 -14.14 24.07 10.44
N THR A 150 -15.32 24.51 10.01
CA THR A 150 -16.47 23.62 9.79
C THR A 150 -16.18 22.60 8.68
N GLU A 151 -15.70 23.07 7.52
CA GLU A 151 -15.32 22.22 6.37
C GLU A 151 -14.26 21.18 6.76
N LEU A 152 -13.18 21.63 7.42
CA LEU A 152 -12.06 20.75 7.78
C LEU A 152 -12.42 19.77 8.89
N ASN A 153 -13.29 20.14 9.82
CA ASN A 153 -13.80 19.20 10.83
C ASN A 153 -14.67 18.11 10.21
N GLN A 154 -15.52 18.45 9.23
CA GLN A 154 -16.28 17.46 8.47
C GLN A 154 -15.35 16.53 7.70
N THR A 155 -14.35 17.07 7.01
CA THR A 155 -13.33 16.28 6.30
C THR A 155 -12.58 15.35 7.25
N ALA A 156 -12.21 15.82 8.46
CA ALA A 156 -11.49 15.06 9.45
C ALA A 156 -12.24 13.84 10.00
N MET A 157 -13.57 13.79 9.86
CA MET A 157 -14.36 12.60 10.23
C MET A 157 -14.03 11.39 9.35
N PHE A 158 -13.74 11.60 8.08
CA PHE A 158 -13.45 10.55 7.10
C PHE A 158 -11.98 10.38 6.81
N GLY A 159 -11.19 11.44 6.93
CA GLY A 159 -9.75 11.47 6.72
C GLY A 159 -9.31 12.83 6.20
N ILE A 160 -8.41 13.48 6.93
CA ILE A 160 -7.85 14.80 6.58
C ILE A 160 -6.41 14.64 6.11
N PHE A 161 -6.00 15.48 5.16
CA PHE A 161 -4.62 15.53 4.68
C PHE A 161 -3.99 16.88 5.01
N ARG A 162 -2.67 16.90 5.17
CA ARG A 162 -1.91 18.12 5.45
C ARG A 162 -2.14 19.23 4.42
N ARG A 163 -2.32 18.86 3.14
CA ARG A 163 -2.62 19.81 2.07
C ARG A 163 -3.91 20.60 2.32
N ASP A 164 -4.91 19.96 2.93
CA ASP A 164 -6.26 20.55 3.09
C ASP A 164 -6.21 21.73 4.05
N PHE A 165 -5.59 21.58 5.21
CA PHE A 165 -5.49 22.66 6.19
C PHE A 165 -4.31 23.61 5.93
N LEU A 166 -3.20 23.17 5.36
CA LEU A 166 -2.07 24.04 5.04
C LEU A 166 -2.42 25.07 3.94
N SER A 167 -3.27 24.69 2.99
CA SER A 167 -3.78 25.62 1.98
C SER A 167 -4.54 26.78 2.65
N LYS A 168 -5.45 26.47 3.58
CA LYS A 168 -6.22 27.47 4.35
C LYS A 168 -5.30 28.33 5.25
N ALA A 169 -4.29 27.68 5.89
CA ALA A 169 -3.31 28.39 6.73
C ALA A 169 -2.48 29.41 5.93
N ARG A 170 -2.07 29.06 4.72
CA ARG A 170 -1.33 30.00 3.83
C ARG A 170 -2.22 31.15 3.36
N ASN A 171 -3.48 30.88 3.03
CA ASN A 171 -4.44 31.90 2.66
C ASN A 171 -4.66 32.88 3.82
N LEU A 172 -4.86 32.36 5.05
CA LEU A 172 -5.01 33.20 6.23
C LEU A 172 -3.76 34.06 6.49
N LEU A 173 -2.55 33.49 6.34
CA LEU A 173 -1.31 34.23 6.49
C LEU A 173 -1.19 35.37 5.46
N ALA A 174 -1.67 35.18 4.23
CA ALA A 174 -1.72 36.21 3.20
C ALA A 174 -2.74 37.31 3.54
N MET A 175 -3.93 36.97 4.05
CA MET A 175 -4.94 37.94 4.51
C MET A 175 -4.42 38.83 5.65
N LEU A 176 -3.53 38.27 6.49
CA LEU A 176 -2.88 39.00 7.59
C LEU A 176 -1.60 39.74 7.16
N ALA A 177 -1.37 39.98 5.86
CA ALA A 177 -0.10 40.54 5.37
C ALA A 177 0.30 41.83 6.07
N THR A 178 -0.63 42.73 6.26
CA THR A 178 -0.43 44.06 6.89
C THR A 178 -0.62 44.10 8.42
N VAL A 179 -1.02 42.98 9.01
CA VAL A 179 -1.21 42.85 10.46
C VAL A 179 0.12 42.38 11.09
N ASP A 180 0.50 43.01 12.20
CA ASP A 180 1.62 42.53 13.04
C ASP A 180 1.03 42.10 14.40
N SER A 181 0.94 40.79 14.62
CA SER A 181 0.39 40.21 15.84
C SER A 181 1.09 38.92 16.23
N SER A 182 1.02 38.55 17.50
CA SER A 182 1.56 37.30 18.03
C SER A 182 0.92 36.08 17.37
N GLU A 183 -0.37 36.15 17.05
CA GLU A 183 -1.15 35.09 16.40
C GLU A 183 -0.68 34.87 14.96
N LYS A 184 -0.40 35.92 14.20
CA LYS A 184 0.22 35.81 12.87
C LYS A 184 1.60 35.14 12.95
N HIS A 185 2.40 35.50 13.96
CA HIS A 185 3.71 34.88 14.16
C HIS A 185 3.57 33.40 14.54
N ASN A 186 2.58 33.03 15.33
CA ASN A 186 2.26 31.63 15.66
C ASN A 186 1.86 30.84 14.40
N LEU A 187 0.98 31.40 13.57
CA LEU A 187 0.58 30.80 12.31
C LEU A 187 1.77 30.57 11.36
N ARG A 188 2.66 31.57 11.25
CA ARG A 188 3.89 31.47 10.43
C ARG A 188 4.81 30.38 10.96
N ARG A 189 5.03 30.31 12.29
CA ARG A 189 5.85 29.26 12.90
C ARG A 189 5.29 27.87 12.65
N PHE A 190 3.97 27.71 12.80
CA PHE A 190 3.30 26.45 12.48
C PHE A 190 3.55 26.02 11.04
N ILE A 191 3.29 26.91 10.06
CA ILE A 191 3.50 26.63 8.63
C ILE A 191 4.95 26.24 8.34
N ASN A 192 5.92 26.98 8.90
CA ASN A 192 7.34 26.73 8.67
C ASN A 192 7.77 25.39 9.27
N ARG A 193 7.31 25.05 10.47
CA ARG A 193 7.57 23.75 11.10
C ARG A 193 7.04 22.61 10.23
N ILE A 194 5.76 22.66 9.84
CA ILE A 194 5.17 21.60 9.00
C ILE A 194 5.87 21.50 7.64
N ASN A 195 6.28 22.61 7.03
CA ASN A 195 7.04 22.58 5.77
C ASN A 195 8.40 21.89 5.95
N SER A 196 9.13 22.18 7.03
CA SER A 196 10.41 21.54 7.34
C SER A 196 10.24 20.02 7.57
N GLU A 197 9.23 19.64 8.36
CA GLU A 197 8.92 18.24 8.61
C GLU A 197 8.48 17.51 7.33
N ASN A 198 7.71 18.17 6.46
CA ASN A 198 7.30 17.61 5.17
C ASN A 198 8.48 17.45 4.22
N HIS A 199 9.46 18.34 4.26
CA HIS A 199 10.70 18.15 3.49
C HIS A 199 11.34 16.80 3.86
N ASN A 200 11.49 16.53 5.14
CA ASN A 200 12.05 15.25 5.61
C ASN A 200 11.15 14.05 5.30
N ARG A 201 9.83 14.18 5.44
CA ARG A 201 8.87 13.09 5.18
C ARG A 201 8.80 12.66 3.71
N TYR A 202 8.91 13.60 2.79
CA TYR A 202 8.63 13.36 1.37
C TYR A 202 9.87 13.41 0.47
N ASN A 203 11.01 13.87 0.97
CA ASN A 203 12.27 13.94 0.24
C ASN A 203 13.13 12.69 0.50
N THR A 204 12.61 11.52 0.15
CA THR A 204 13.26 10.22 0.43
C THR A 204 13.75 9.49 -0.82
N LYS A 205 13.79 10.17 -1.98
CA LYS A 205 14.17 9.56 -3.26
C LYS A 205 15.48 10.15 -3.81
N LEU A 206 15.69 10.06 -5.12
CA LEU A 206 16.93 10.33 -5.83
C LEU A 206 17.60 11.66 -5.47
N TYR A 207 16.81 12.69 -5.12
CA TYR A 207 17.30 14.02 -4.72
C TYR A 207 17.17 14.28 -3.22
N ASN A 208 17.17 13.24 -2.42
CA ASN A 208 17.08 13.34 -0.97
C ASN A 208 18.34 14.00 -0.39
N GLU A 209 18.18 15.13 0.28
CA GLU A 209 19.25 15.87 0.97
C GLU A 209 19.31 15.59 2.48
N THR A 210 18.41 14.77 3.01
CA THR A 210 18.35 14.40 4.42
C THR A 210 19.45 13.41 4.82
N SER A 211 19.53 13.04 6.09
CA SER A 211 20.46 12.02 6.59
C SER A 211 20.28 10.64 5.94
N THR A 212 19.13 10.36 5.35
CA THR A 212 18.84 9.12 4.63
C THR A 212 19.17 9.16 3.13
N SER A 213 19.84 10.23 2.67
CA SER A 213 20.31 10.33 1.29
C SER A 213 21.30 9.23 0.95
N ALA A 214 21.15 8.62 -0.23
CA ALA A 214 22.13 7.65 -0.75
C ALA A 214 23.56 8.22 -0.89
N LEU A 215 23.70 9.55 -0.97
CA LEU A 215 25.00 10.23 -1.00
C LEU A 215 25.67 10.34 0.38
N LYS A 216 24.99 9.95 1.46
CA LYS A 216 25.45 10.00 2.85
C LYS A 216 25.59 8.63 3.48
N VAL A 217 25.47 7.58 2.69
CA VAL A 217 25.72 6.20 3.12
C VAL A 217 27.22 5.96 2.97
N ASP A 218 27.89 5.66 4.09
CA ASP A 218 29.30 5.27 4.15
C ASP A 218 29.53 3.87 3.59
#